data_0964d6c1d89ee3ec038194c0697aec0c
#
_entry.id   0964d6c1d89ee3ec038194c0697aec0c
#
_cell.length_a   1.000
_cell.length_b   1.000
_cell.length_c   1.000
_cell.angle_alpha   90.00
_cell.angle_beta   90.00
_cell.angle_gamma   90.00
#
_symmetry.space_group_name_H-M   'P 1'
#
loop_
_entity.id
_entity.type
_entity.pdbx_description
1 polymer ?
#
loop_
_entity_poly.entity_id
_entity_poly.type
_entity_poly.pdbx_seq_one_letter_code
_entity_poly.pdbx_strand_id
1 'polypeptide(L)'
;TSGMMYKMAKDIQQRDFPDIELWNTNIDAQMMWLTKNPEDYGVIVAGNMFGDIVSDGFAGLIGGLGFACSANIGDEVAVFEPTHGSAPKYADYKTSIVNPIAMIESACLMLDHIDEHQVAQKIRHAIAEVISEGKVRTYDMMKLPGRENVIDHGAASTRQMADAIIEKL
;
A
#
# COMPACT_ATOMS: atom_id res chain seq x y z
N THR A 1 -6.57 2.78 27.71
CA THR A 1 -6.67 3.13 26.28
C THR A 1 -6.86 1.88 25.40
N SER A 2 -5.86 1.02 25.20
CA SER A 2 -6.00 -0.19 24.36
C SER A 2 -7.06 -1.17 24.89
N GLY A 3 -7.13 -1.37 26.21
CA GLY A 3 -8.17 -2.20 26.83
C GLY A 3 -9.59 -1.64 26.64
N MET A 4 -9.74 -0.32 26.64
CA MET A 4 -11.03 0.33 26.36
C MET A 4 -11.44 0.12 24.91
N MET A 5 -10.53 0.31 23.96
CA MET A 5 -10.77 0.07 22.53
C MET A 5 -11.21 -1.38 22.27
N TYR A 6 -10.51 -2.36 22.85
CA TYR A 6 -10.90 -3.78 22.73
C TYR A 6 -12.29 -4.06 23.32
N LYS A 7 -12.58 -3.49 24.51
CA LYS A 7 -13.91 -3.66 25.14
C LYS A 7 -15.01 -3.11 24.23
N MET A 8 -14.84 -1.90 23.71
CA MET A 8 -15.80 -1.29 22.78
C MET A 8 -15.98 -2.12 21.49
N ALA A 9 -14.89 -2.57 20.90
CA ALA A 9 -14.96 -3.43 19.73
C ALA A 9 -15.73 -4.73 20.00
N LYS A 10 -15.48 -5.36 21.15
CA LYS A 10 -16.20 -6.57 21.58
C LYS A 10 -17.69 -6.31 21.82
N ASP A 11 -18.03 -5.20 22.50
CA ASP A 11 -19.43 -4.84 22.77
C ASP A 11 -20.19 -4.58 21.45
N ILE A 12 -19.57 -3.89 20.48
CA ILE A 12 -20.15 -3.64 19.15
C ILE A 12 -20.30 -4.95 18.38
N GLN A 13 -19.25 -5.78 18.32
CA GLN A 13 -19.27 -7.05 17.63
C GLN A 13 -20.41 -7.93 18.18
N GLN A 14 -20.54 -8.08 19.49
CA GLN A 14 -21.58 -8.91 20.09
C GLN A 14 -23.00 -8.38 19.86
N ARG A 15 -23.17 -7.06 19.83
CA ARG A 15 -24.47 -6.41 19.67
C ARG A 15 -24.94 -6.35 18.22
N ASP A 16 -24.05 -5.93 17.32
CA ASP A 16 -24.40 -5.53 15.96
C ASP A 16 -23.91 -6.52 14.89
N PHE A 17 -22.83 -7.27 15.16
CA PHE A 17 -22.15 -8.13 14.21
C PHE A 17 -21.74 -9.48 14.81
N PRO A 18 -22.69 -10.26 15.37
CA PRO A 18 -22.35 -11.49 16.12
C PRO A 18 -21.68 -12.57 15.28
N ASP A 19 -21.86 -12.54 13.94
CA ASP A 19 -21.30 -13.53 13.02
C ASP A 19 -19.86 -13.19 12.58
N ILE A 20 -19.33 -12.02 12.97
CA ILE A 20 -17.94 -11.64 12.68
C ILE A 20 -17.05 -12.18 13.79
N GLU A 21 -16.05 -12.98 13.40
CA GLU A 21 -15.02 -13.43 14.33
C GLU A 21 -14.09 -12.27 14.72
N LEU A 22 -13.95 -12.02 16.02
CA LEU A 22 -13.10 -10.95 16.57
C LEU A 22 -11.90 -11.53 17.31
N TRP A 23 -10.71 -11.25 16.82
CA TRP A 23 -9.44 -11.63 17.46
C TRP A 23 -8.84 -10.46 18.22
N ASN A 24 -8.17 -10.76 19.34
CA ASN A 24 -7.36 -9.80 20.08
C ASN A 24 -5.93 -10.31 20.16
N THR A 25 -5.00 -9.57 19.58
CA THR A 25 -3.59 -9.95 19.51
C THR A 25 -2.68 -8.87 20.09
N ASN A 26 -1.50 -9.25 20.54
CA ASN A 26 -0.43 -8.34 20.90
C ASN A 26 0.40 -8.01 19.65
N ILE A 27 0.90 -6.78 19.57
CA ILE A 27 1.61 -6.28 18.39
C ILE A 27 2.87 -7.10 18.04
N ASP A 28 3.62 -7.56 19.03
CA ASP A 28 4.80 -8.40 18.84
C ASP A 28 4.45 -9.75 18.20
N ALA A 29 3.46 -10.44 18.74
CA ALA A 29 2.93 -11.68 18.18
C ALA A 29 2.31 -11.45 16.80
N GLN A 30 1.58 -10.33 16.64
CA GLN A 30 0.96 -9.96 15.38
C GLN A 30 1.98 -9.83 14.24
N MET A 31 3.12 -9.18 14.48
CA MET A 31 4.16 -9.02 13.47
C MET A 31 4.78 -10.37 13.05
N MET A 32 4.93 -11.32 13.99
CA MET A 32 5.39 -12.67 13.67
C MET A 32 4.35 -13.42 12.82
N TRP A 33 3.10 -13.40 13.20
CA TRP A 33 2.02 -14.09 12.46
C TRP A 33 1.83 -13.49 11.07
N LEU A 34 1.91 -12.18 10.94
CA LEU A 34 1.84 -11.46 9.69
C LEU A 34 2.85 -11.96 8.65
N THR A 35 4.09 -12.19 9.08
CA THR A 35 5.13 -12.71 8.17
C THR A 35 4.97 -14.19 7.85
N LYS A 36 4.22 -14.93 8.66
CA LYS A 36 4.04 -16.37 8.52
C LYS A 36 2.77 -16.73 7.74
N ASN A 37 1.68 -16.09 8.04
CA ASN A 37 0.35 -16.39 7.49
C ASN A 37 -0.39 -15.07 7.16
N PRO A 38 0.08 -14.24 6.24
CA PRO A 38 -0.55 -12.95 5.92
C PRO A 38 -1.98 -13.12 5.37
N GLU A 39 -2.28 -14.24 4.75
CA GLU A 39 -3.58 -14.56 4.16
C GLU A 39 -4.71 -14.80 5.18
N ASP A 40 -4.37 -15.03 6.45
CA ASP A 40 -5.37 -15.25 7.50
C ASP A 40 -6.09 -13.95 7.93
N TYR A 41 -5.60 -12.79 7.48
CA TYR A 41 -6.10 -11.48 7.92
C TYR A 41 -7.03 -10.84 6.90
N GLY A 42 -8.27 -10.53 7.30
CA GLY A 42 -9.20 -9.73 6.52
C GLY A 42 -9.10 -8.24 6.84
N VAL A 43 -9.46 -7.87 8.09
CA VAL A 43 -9.43 -6.48 8.56
C VAL A 43 -8.70 -6.41 9.89
N ILE A 44 -7.79 -5.47 10.03
CA ILE A 44 -7.09 -5.18 11.29
C ILE A 44 -7.49 -3.79 11.78
N VAL A 45 -7.93 -3.70 13.03
CA VAL A 45 -8.26 -2.44 13.69
C VAL A 45 -7.22 -2.16 14.76
N ALA A 46 -6.53 -1.04 14.64
CA ALA A 46 -5.46 -0.67 15.56
C ALA A 46 -5.47 0.84 15.86
N GLY A 47 -4.88 1.23 17.00
CA GLY A 47 -4.56 2.63 17.24
C GLY A 47 -3.40 3.09 16.35
N ASN A 48 -3.22 4.42 16.20
CA ASN A 48 -2.30 5.03 15.23
C ASN A 48 -0.91 4.35 15.19
N MET A 49 -0.21 4.33 16.29
CA MET A 49 1.16 3.78 16.36
C MET A 49 1.23 2.30 15.95
N PHE A 50 0.31 1.49 16.42
CA PHE A 50 0.29 0.06 16.08
C PHE A 50 -0.22 -0.17 14.66
N GLY A 51 -1.12 0.66 14.17
CA GLY A 51 -1.56 0.67 12.79
C GLY A 51 -0.40 0.95 11.84
N ASP A 52 0.41 1.96 12.12
CA ASP A 52 1.59 2.32 11.33
C ASP A 52 2.60 1.16 11.27
N ILE A 53 2.88 0.52 12.43
CA ILE A 53 3.79 -0.63 12.48
C ILE A 53 3.29 -1.79 11.62
N VAL A 54 2.01 -2.10 11.72
CA VAL A 54 1.39 -3.21 10.98
C VAL A 54 1.32 -2.90 9.48
N SER A 55 0.88 -1.70 9.10
CA SER A 55 0.77 -1.32 7.69
C SER A 55 2.12 -1.31 6.98
N ASP A 56 3.18 -0.82 7.63
CA ASP A 56 4.54 -0.89 7.09
C ASP A 56 5.04 -2.33 6.96
N GLY A 57 4.68 -3.19 7.92
CA GLY A 57 4.98 -4.62 7.85
C GLY A 57 4.29 -5.31 6.67
N PHE A 58 3.02 -5.04 6.44
CA PHE A 58 2.28 -5.52 5.25
C PHE A 58 2.87 -4.94 3.95
N ALA A 59 3.20 -3.65 3.91
CA ALA A 59 3.86 -3.05 2.76
C ALA A 59 5.17 -3.77 2.39
N GLY A 60 5.93 -4.19 3.41
CA GLY A 60 7.14 -4.99 3.21
C GLY A 60 6.88 -6.33 2.50
N LEU A 61 5.76 -6.99 2.79
CA LEU A 61 5.39 -8.27 2.18
C LEU A 61 5.00 -8.15 0.71
N ILE A 62 4.37 -7.05 0.30
CA ILE A 62 3.95 -6.82 -1.09
C ILE A 62 5.04 -6.23 -1.98
N GLY A 63 6.24 -5.98 -1.46
CA GLY A 63 7.37 -5.45 -2.25
C GLY A 63 7.92 -4.12 -1.77
N GLY A 64 7.36 -3.54 -0.72
CA GLY A 64 7.81 -2.30 -0.09
C GLY A 64 6.84 -1.13 -0.27
N LEU A 65 7.22 0.01 0.31
CA LEU A 65 6.40 1.23 0.34
C LEU A 65 6.07 1.81 -1.05
N GLY A 66 6.80 1.43 -2.09
CA GLY A 66 6.52 1.84 -3.47
C GLY A 66 5.22 1.26 -4.05
N PHE A 67 4.57 0.33 -3.34
CA PHE A 67 3.29 -0.29 -3.71
C PHE A 67 2.16 0.06 -2.75
N ALA A 68 2.47 0.62 -1.59
CA ALA A 68 1.48 0.82 -0.53
C ALA A 68 0.82 2.19 -0.63
N CYS A 69 -0.50 2.17 -0.65
CA CYS A 69 -1.36 3.35 -0.66
C CYS A 69 -2.23 3.40 0.59
N SER A 70 -2.73 4.57 0.93
CA SER A 70 -3.62 4.78 2.06
C SER A 70 -4.72 5.79 1.76
N ALA A 71 -5.76 5.75 2.60
CA ALA A 71 -6.86 6.70 2.56
C ALA A 71 -7.21 7.17 3.98
N ASN A 72 -7.33 8.47 4.16
CA ASN A 72 -7.86 9.10 5.36
C ASN A 72 -9.26 9.61 5.04
N ILE A 73 -10.28 8.93 5.54
CA ILE A 73 -11.68 9.19 5.21
C ILE A 73 -12.39 9.78 6.42
N GLY A 74 -12.89 10.98 6.28
CA GLY A 74 -13.75 11.68 7.22
C GLY A 74 -15.17 11.85 6.66
N ASP A 75 -16.04 12.49 7.44
CA ASP A 75 -17.45 12.66 7.07
C ASP A 75 -17.65 13.58 5.85
N GLU A 76 -16.78 14.56 5.66
CA GLU A 76 -16.91 15.56 4.59
C GLU A 76 -15.73 15.61 3.62
N VAL A 77 -14.58 15.07 4.03
CA VAL A 77 -13.32 15.13 3.27
C VAL A 77 -12.62 13.79 3.30
N ALA A 78 -12.11 13.37 2.16
CA ALA A 78 -11.21 12.22 2.05
C ALA A 78 -9.87 12.65 1.43
N VAL A 79 -8.77 12.09 1.93
CA VAL A 79 -7.41 12.29 1.43
C VAL A 79 -6.82 10.94 1.06
N PHE A 80 -6.28 10.84 -0.14
CA PHE A 80 -5.66 9.62 -0.67
C PHE A 80 -4.20 9.90 -0.95
N GLU A 81 -3.32 9.09 -0.39
CA GLU A 81 -1.88 9.30 -0.46
C GLU A 81 -1.11 7.98 -0.44
N PRO A 82 0.10 7.92 -1.00
CA PRO A 82 0.99 6.79 -0.73
C PRO A 82 1.41 6.79 0.74
N THR A 83 1.67 5.62 1.30
CA THR A 83 2.15 5.51 2.70
C THR A 83 3.58 6.01 2.86
N HIS A 84 4.38 6.06 1.79
CA HIS A 84 5.75 6.56 1.84
C HIS A 84 5.82 8.07 1.98
N GLY A 85 6.86 8.57 2.65
CA GLY A 85 7.14 10.01 2.73
C GLY A 85 7.69 10.59 1.41
N SER A 86 8.00 11.89 1.45
CA SER A 86 8.44 12.69 0.27
C SER A 86 9.83 12.34 -0.27
N ALA A 87 10.67 11.62 0.50
CA ALA A 87 12.00 11.17 0.12
C ALA A 87 12.88 12.23 -0.60
N PRO A 88 13.15 13.39 0.03
CA PRO A 88 13.78 14.54 -0.61
C PRO A 88 15.15 14.23 -1.22
N LYS A 89 15.81 13.18 -0.77
CA LYS A 89 17.10 12.72 -1.33
C LYS A 89 17.07 12.39 -2.82
N TYR A 90 15.89 12.17 -3.40
CA TYR A 90 15.73 11.85 -4.82
C TYR A 90 15.34 13.08 -5.67
N ALA A 91 15.05 14.23 -5.03
CA ALA A 91 14.54 15.41 -5.74
C ALA A 91 15.53 15.99 -6.74
N ASP A 92 16.84 15.92 -6.43
CA ASP A 92 17.92 16.50 -7.26
C ASP A 92 18.45 15.55 -8.35
N TYR A 93 17.89 14.34 -8.47
CA TYR A 93 18.31 13.38 -9.49
C TYR A 93 17.85 13.86 -10.87
N LYS A 94 18.75 13.79 -11.87
CA LYS A 94 18.43 14.18 -13.26
C LYS A 94 17.27 13.38 -13.83
N THR A 95 17.17 12.11 -13.44
CA THR A 95 16.10 11.21 -13.85
C THR A 95 15.40 10.71 -12.59
N SER A 96 14.10 10.91 -12.50
CA SER A 96 13.31 10.35 -11.40
C SER A 96 13.30 8.82 -11.48
N ILE A 97 13.66 8.17 -10.38
CA ILE A 97 13.80 6.71 -10.28
C ILE A 97 12.76 6.05 -9.39
N VAL A 98 11.95 6.85 -8.70
CA VAL A 98 10.99 6.32 -7.72
C VAL A 98 9.86 5.55 -8.40
N ASN A 99 9.40 4.50 -7.76
CA ASN A 99 8.26 3.71 -8.21
C ASN A 99 6.97 4.53 -8.10
N PRO A 100 6.20 4.76 -9.18
CA PRO A 100 4.99 5.55 -9.13
C PRO A 100 3.74 4.76 -8.71
N ILE A 101 3.83 3.43 -8.55
CA ILE A 101 2.68 2.55 -8.37
C ILE A 101 1.87 2.92 -7.12
N ALA A 102 2.52 3.21 -5.99
CA ALA A 102 1.81 3.62 -4.77
C ALA A 102 0.94 4.88 -4.99
N MET A 103 1.43 5.87 -5.74
CA MET A 103 0.66 7.07 -6.08
C MET A 103 -0.50 6.73 -7.03
N ILE A 104 -0.28 5.86 -8.01
CA ILE A 104 -1.34 5.43 -8.94
C ILE A 104 -2.41 4.63 -8.19
N GLU A 105 -2.02 3.74 -7.27
CA GLU A 105 -2.97 3.00 -6.42
C GLU A 105 -3.74 3.93 -5.46
N SER A 106 -3.12 5.00 -4.96
CA SER A 106 -3.82 6.04 -4.20
C SER A 106 -4.91 6.71 -5.04
N ALA A 107 -4.64 6.96 -6.32
CA ALA A 107 -5.66 7.46 -7.24
C ALA A 107 -6.76 6.41 -7.50
N CYS A 108 -6.43 5.13 -7.54
CA CYS A 108 -7.44 4.06 -7.64
C CYS A 108 -8.34 4.01 -6.41
N LEU A 109 -7.80 4.20 -5.19
CA LEU A 109 -8.62 4.33 -3.98
C LEU A 109 -9.56 5.54 -4.05
N MET A 110 -9.08 6.67 -4.57
CA MET A 110 -9.92 7.85 -4.80
C MET A 110 -11.05 7.55 -5.78
N LEU A 111 -10.75 6.88 -6.89
CA LEU A 111 -11.76 6.49 -7.89
C LEU A 111 -12.81 5.54 -7.29
N ASP A 112 -12.39 4.58 -6.47
CA ASP A 112 -13.32 3.71 -5.76
C ASP A 112 -14.22 4.49 -4.79
N HIS A 113 -13.67 5.49 -4.11
CA HIS A 113 -14.42 6.33 -3.17
C HIS A 113 -15.52 7.17 -3.84
N ILE A 114 -15.32 7.55 -5.10
CA ILE A 114 -16.31 8.29 -5.91
C ILE A 114 -17.12 7.38 -6.85
N ASP A 115 -17.20 6.08 -6.56
CA ASP A 115 -17.95 5.06 -7.29
C ASP A 115 -17.49 4.78 -8.74
N GLU A 116 -16.26 5.22 -9.12
CA GLU A 116 -15.63 4.93 -10.41
C GLU A 116 -14.85 3.61 -10.40
N HIS A 117 -15.44 2.56 -9.85
CA HIS A 117 -14.80 1.25 -9.64
C HIS A 117 -14.27 0.61 -10.91
N GLN A 118 -14.99 0.76 -12.05
CA GLN A 118 -14.56 0.17 -13.32
C GLN A 118 -13.26 0.77 -13.83
N VAL A 119 -13.08 2.08 -13.65
CA VAL A 119 -11.85 2.78 -14.03
C VAL A 119 -10.69 2.34 -13.11
N ALA A 120 -10.92 2.31 -11.80
CA ALA A 120 -9.95 1.83 -10.84
C ALA A 120 -9.47 0.40 -11.15
N GLN A 121 -10.40 -0.51 -11.46
CA GLN A 121 -10.07 -1.89 -11.81
C GLN A 121 -9.26 -2.02 -13.10
N LYS A 122 -9.55 -1.22 -14.14
CA LYS A 122 -8.75 -1.20 -15.36
C LYS A 122 -7.31 -0.78 -15.08
N ILE A 123 -7.11 0.26 -14.27
CA ILE A 123 -5.77 0.72 -13.90
C ILE A 123 -5.02 -0.36 -13.11
N ARG A 124 -5.66 -0.98 -12.11
CA ARG A 124 -5.06 -2.09 -11.35
C ARG A 124 -4.71 -3.29 -12.22
N HIS A 125 -5.56 -3.59 -13.20
CA HIS A 125 -5.26 -4.66 -14.16
C HIS A 125 -4.03 -4.34 -14.99
N ALA A 126 -3.92 -3.12 -15.50
CA ALA A 126 -2.74 -2.66 -16.25
C ALA A 126 -1.46 -2.73 -15.40
N ILE A 127 -1.51 -2.31 -14.13
CA ILE A 127 -0.40 -2.45 -13.18
C ILE A 127 0.00 -3.93 -13.03
N ALA A 128 -0.98 -4.81 -12.80
CA ALA A 128 -0.74 -6.24 -12.62
C ALA A 128 -0.10 -6.88 -13.86
N GLU A 129 -0.53 -6.49 -15.06
CA GLU A 129 0.09 -6.95 -16.31
C GLU A 129 1.55 -6.53 -16.43
N VAL A 130 1.86 -5.25 -16.19
CA VAL A 130 3.25 -4.73 -16.25
C VAL A 130 4.15 -5.47 -15.25
N ILE A 131 3.66 -5.68 -14.02
CA ILE A 131 4.41 -6.43 -13.00
C ILE A 131 4.62 -7.89 -13.43
N SER A 132 3.58 -8.54 -13.95
CA SER A 132 3.62 -9.94 -14.40
C SER A 132 4.57 -10.14 -15.58
N GLU A 133 4.59 -9.21 -16.54
CA GLU A 133 5.55 -9.24 -17.65
C GLU A 133 7.00 -9.08 -17.19
N GLY A 134 7.22 -8.31 -16.13
CA GLY A 134 8.54 -8.11 -15.52
C GLY A 134 9.58 -7.44 -16.40
N LYS A 135 9.17 -6.83 -17.53
CA LYS A 135 10.06 -6.16 -18.49
C LYS A 135 10.48 -4.76 -18.00
N VAL A 136 9.56 -4.03 -17.39
CA VAL A 136 9.77 -2.68 -16.85
C VAL A 136 9.75 -2.79 -15.32
N ARG A 137 10.89 -2.52 -14.70
CA ARG A 137 11.05 -2.66 -13.25
C ARG A 137 11.82 -1.48 -12.69
N THR A 138 11.30 -0.85 -11.67
CA THR A 138 12.00 0.20 -10.93
C THR A 138 13.07 -0.40 -10.01
N TYR A 139 13.93 0.43 -9.46
CA TYR A 139 15.07 -0.01 -8.66
C TYR A 139 14.69 -0.85 -7.43
N ASP A 140 13.57 -0.53 -6.78
CA ASP A 140 13.02 -1.25 -5.64
C ASP A 140 12.54 -2.65 -6.03
N MET A 141 11.86 -2.80 -7.17
CA MET A 141 11.48 -4.10 -7.73
C MET A 141 12.69 -4.98 -8.07
N MET A 142 13.80 -4.37 -8.41
CA MET A 142 15.07 -5.05 -8.70
C MET A 142 15.93 -5.25 -7.43
N LYS A 143 15.47 -4.78 -6.27
CA LYS A 143 16.21 -4.79 -5.00
C LYS A 143 17.56 -4.08 -5.07
N LEU A 144 17.67 -3.06 -5.94
CA LEU A 144 18.84 -2.23 -6.08
C LEU A 144 18.80 -1.09 -5.04
N PRO A 145 19.95 -0.62 -4.55
CA PRO A 145 19.99 0.57 -3.71
C PRO A 145 19.55 1.79 -4.51
N GLY A 146 18.68 2.65 -3.94
CA GLY A 146 18.16 3.85 -4.60
C GLY A 146 19.25 4.92 -4.81
N ARG A 147 20.00 4.79 -5.88
CA ARG A 147 21.06 5.71 -6.34
C ARG A 147 20.74 6.20 -7.74
N GLU A 148 21.25 7.39 -8.12
CA GLU A 148 20.96 7.99 -9.43
C GLU A 148 21.37 7.08 -10.61
N ASN A 149 22.43 6.31 -10.46
CA ASN A 149 22.95 5.43 -11.50
C ASN A 149 22.21 4.08 -11.66
N VAL A 150 21.09 3.85 -11.00
CA VAL A 150 20.34 2.59 -11.16
C VAL A 150 19.79 2.41 -12.58
N ILE A 151 19.59 3.50 -13.30
CA ILE A 151 19.19 3.49 -14.71
C ILE A 151 20.26 2.78 -15.58
N ASP A 152 21.54 3.01 -15.29
CA ASP A 152 22.66 2.37 -15.99
C ASP A 152 22.71 0.85 -15.71
N HIS A 153 22.06 0.41 -14.64
CA HIS A 153 21.93 -0.99 -14.27
C HIS A 153 20.60 -1.63 -14.74
N GLY A 154 19.87 -0.95 -15.63
CA GLY A 154 18.66 -1.46 -16.24
C GLY A 154 17.37 -1.23 -15.45
N ALA A 155 17.40 -0.44 -14.36
CA ALA A 155 16.18 -0.04 -13.69
C ALA A 155 15.40 0.97 -14.53
N ALA A 156 14.09 0.84 -14.55
CA ALA A 156 13.21 1.80 -15.21
C ALA A 156 13.11 3.10 -14.40
N SER A 157 13.00 4.22 -15.09
CA SER A 157 12.63 5.50 -14.49
C SER A 157 11.16 5.51 -14.10
N THR A 158 10.77 6.45 -13.24
CA THR A 158 9.37 6.73 -12.88
C THR A 158 8.51 6.90 -14.11
N ARG A 159 8.99 7.64 -15.11
CA ARG A 159 8.27 7.90 -16.36
C ARG A 159 8.08 6.63 -17.19
N GLN A 160 9.12 5.82 -17.35
CA GLN A 160 9.04 4.57 -18.10
C GLN A 160 8.04 3.59 -17.46
N MET A 161 7.98 3.51 -16.13
CA MET A 161 6.99 2.69 -15.44
C MET A 161 5.57 3.22 -15.67
N ALA A 162 5.35 4.52 -15.57
CA ALA A 162 4.05 5.13 -15.83
C ALA A 162 3.61 4.91 -17.30
N ASP A 163 4.50 5.13 -18.26
CA ASP A 163 4.21 4.93 -19.69
C ASP A 163 3.86 3.45 -19.99
N ALA A 164 4.58 2.49 -19.37
CA ALA A 164 4.27 1.07 -19.53
C ALA A 164 2.87 0.69 -18.98
N ILE A 165 2.43 1.33 -17.89
CA ILE A 165 1.07 1.13 -17.36
C ILE A 165 0.03 1.75 -18.33
N ILE A 166 0.30 2.95 -18.85
CA ILE A 166 -0.59 3.62 -19.81
C ILE A 166 -0.76 2.80 -21.10
N GLU A 167 0.27 2.14 -21.58
CA GLU A 167 0.21 1.27 -22.76
C GLU A 167 -0.70 0.05 -22.58
N LYS A 168 -1.05 -0.30 -21.34
CA LYS A 168 -1.94 -1.43 -21.00
C LYS A 168 -3.40 -1.01 -20.75
N LEU A 169 -3.71 0.29 -20.70
CA LEU A 169 -5.07 0.81 -20.53
C LEU A 169 -5.89 0.79 -21.82
#